data_c37f027d92d2d1cb7ec045ace6e90548
#
_entry.id   c37f027d92d2d1cb7ec045ace6e90548
#
_cell.length_a   1.000
_cell.length_b   1.000
_cell.length_c   1.000
_cell.angle_alpha   90.00
_cell.angle_beta   90.00
_cell.angle_gamma   90.00
#
_symmetry.space_group_name_H-M   'P 1'
#
loop_
_entity.id
_entity.type
_entity.pdbx_description
1 polymer ?
#
loop_
_entity_poly.entity_id
_entity_poly.type
_entity_poly.pdbx_seq_one_letter_code
_entity_poly.pdbx_strand_id
1 'polypeptide(L)'
;MRGLAGLAALALLLLVGCAKPARNDLYVLMPGPDGKTGALTVESGGKQAVLDQPYAAARVKESGQVEPGTVTEQEARQAFGAALAAQPGRPASFILYFLENRDELTPDSKQTLGSALDEIARRPAPEIVVIGHTDRVGPVPYNDTLLLRRAERVRDELVKVGIAADRIRVEGRGEREPLVPTPDEVAEPRNRRVEISVR
;
A
#
# COMPACT_ATOMS: atom_id res chain seq x y z
N MET A 1 15.66 41.18 -74.96
CA MET A 1 15.65 39.69 -74.93
C MET A 1 15.87 39.27 -73.51
N ARG A 2 14.83 38.89 -72.88
CA ARG A 2 14.41 37.84 -71.96
C ARG A 2 15.55 37.34 -71.07
N GLY A 3 15.77 37.68 -69.83
CA GLY A 3 14.92 37.82 -68.67
C GLY A 3 14.87 36.46 -67.95
N LEU A 4 15.92 36.04 -67.16
CA LEU A 4 15.87 34.93 -66.21
C LEU A 4 15.70 35.53 -64.82
N ALA A 5 14.48 35.60 -64.37
CA ALA A 5 14.13 35.86 -62.98
C ALA A 5 14.41 34.58 -62.22
N GLY A 6 15.47 34.55 -61.42
CA GLY A 6 15.82 33.45 -60.50
C GLY A 6 14.82 33.43 -59.37
N LEU A 7 14.05 32.32 -59.25
CA LEU A 7 13.21 32.03 -58.08
C LEU A 7 14.18 31.67 -56.91
N ALA A 8 14.38 32.62 -56.03
CA ALA A 8 14.92 32.30 -54.70
C ALA A 8 13.78 31.79 -53.84
N ALA A 9 13.55 30.51 -53.87
CA ALA A 9 12.61 29.83 -52.93
C ALA A 9 13.30 29.85 -51.53
N LEU A 10 12.87 30.82 -50.74
CA LEU A 10 13.24 30.89 -49.31
C LEU A 10 12.52 29.78 -48.56
N ALA A 11 13.19 28.64 -48.43
CA ALA A 11 12.74 27.56 -47.58
C ALA A 11 12.93 27.99 -46.12
N LEU A 12 11.90 28.63 -45.56
CA LEU A 12 11.80 28.92 -44.13
C LEU A 12 11.49 27.61 -43.43
N LEU A 13 12.53 26.82 -43.09
CA LEU A 13 12.42 25.67 -42.20
C LEU A 13 12.02 26.21 -40.84
N LEU A 14 10.73 26.14 -40.54
CA LEU A 14 10.21 26.24 -39.17
C LEU A 14 10.80 25.08 -38.36
N LEU A 15 11.95 25.32 -37.72
CA LEU A 15 12.44 24.53 -36.63
C LEU A 15 11.47 24.70 -35.45
N VAL A 16 10.37 23.95 -35.48
CA VAL A 16 9.57 23.74 -34.28
C VAL A 16 10.44 22.88 -33.37
N GLY A 17 11.36 23.54 -32.68
CA GLY A 17 12.06 22.91 -31.58
C GLY A 17 11.01 22.49 -30.58
N CYS A 18 10.90 21.17 -30.32
CA CYS A 18 10.19 20.66 -29.17
C CYS A 18 10.87 21.27 -27.93
N ALA A 19 10.40 22.43 -27.48
CA ALA A 19 10.79 22.98 -26.20
C ALA A 19 10.37 21.92 -25.17
N LYS A 20 11.31 21.21 -24.57
CA LYS A 20 11.02 20.38 -23.42
C LYS A 20 10.34 21.30 -22.40
N PRO A 21 9.15 20.91 -21.88
CA PRO A 21 8.52 21.71 -20.83
C PRO A 21 9.51 21.87 -19.70
N ALA A 22 9.69 23.09 -19.23
CA ALA A 22 10.57 23.39 -18.11
C ALA A 22 10.19 22.47 -16.95
N ARG A 23 11.12 21.63 -16.50
CA ARG A 23 10.89 20.62 -15.47
C ARG A 23 10.83 21.34 -14.12
N ASN A 24 9.63 21.55 -13.62
CA ASN A 24 9.38 22.05 -12.27
C ASN A 24 8.71 20.93 -11.48
N ASP A 25 9.53 20.11 -10.84
CA ASP A 25 9.01 19.02 -10.03
C ASP A 25 8.48 19.60 -8.71
N LEU A 26 7.25 19.25 -8.35
CA LEU A 26 6.62 19.64 -7.08
C LEU A 26 6.57 18.42 -6.15
N TYR A 27 7.12 18.57 -4.96
CA TYR A 27 7.04 17.62 -3.87
C TYR A 27 6.16 18.20 -2.77
N VAL A 28 5.21 17.43 -2.26
CA VAL A 28 4.31 17.85 -1.18
C VAL A 28 4.21 16.75 -0.14
N LEU A 29 4.46 17.07 1.11
CA LEU A 29 4.27 16.16 2.22
C LEU A 29 2.79 16.19 2.67
N MET A 30 2.05 15.14 2.31
CA MET A 30 0.65 15.02 2.70
C MET A 30 0.52 14.30 4.04
N PRO A 31 -0.41 14.72 4.91
CA PRO A 31 -0.72 13.97 6.13
C PRO A 31 -1.31 12.60 5.78
N GLY A 32 -1.01 11.61 6.60
CA GLY A 32 -1.66 10.30 6.53
C GLY A 32 -3.14 10.38 6.92
N PRO A 33 -3.93 9.31 6.68
CA PRO A 33 -5.35 9.27 7.06
C PRO A 33 -5.56 9.33 8.57
N ASP A 34 -4.56 8.96 9.36
CA ASP A 34 -4.53 9.10 10.82
C ASP A 34 -4.13 10.52 11.28
N GLY A 35 -3.98 11.45 10.33
CA GLY A 35 -3.55 12.83 10.58
C GLY A 35 -2.07 12.98 10.90
N LYS A 36 -1.31 11.89 11.00
CA LYS A 36 0.13 11.95 11.26
C LYS A 36 0.90 12.34 10.01
N THR A 37 1.92 13.13 10.22
CA THR A 37 2.83 13.56 9.16
C THR A 37 4.23 13.04 9.47
N GLY A 38 4.86 12.42 8.49
CA GLY A 38 6.27 12.03 8.58
C GLY A 38 7.19 13.20 8.24
N ALA A 39 8.40 12.88 7.77
CA ALA A 39 9.31 13.86 7.20
C ALA A 39 9.82 13.35 5.84
N LEU A 40 10.05 14.28 4.92
CA LEU A 40 10.60 14.04 3.60
C LEU A 40 11.75 15.01 3.35
N THR A 41 12.92 14.49 2.97
CA THR A 41 14.04 15.33 2.51
C THR A 41 14.08 15.33 0.98
N VAL A 42 14.02 16.51 0.38
CA VAL A 42 14.16 16.73 -1.06
C VAL A 42 15.55 17.28 -1.31
N GLU A 43 16.34 16.57 -2.11
CA GLU A 43 17.71 16.97 -2.47
C GLU A 43 17.87 17.11 -3.97
N SER A 44 18.50 18.20 -4.42
CA SER A 44 18.85 18.44 -5.82
C SER A 44 19.97 19.47 -5.92
N GLY A 45 20.92 19.25 -6.84
CA GLY A 45 22.02 20.19 -7.10
C GLY A 45 22.86 20.53 -5.87
N GLY A 46 23.01 19.60 -4.92
CA GLY A 46 23.76 19.81 -3.66
C GLY A 46 23.01 20.68 -2.63
N LYS A 47 21.72 20.99 -2.88
CA LYS A 47 20.83 21.67 -1.93
C LYS A 47 19.76 20.72 -1.46
N GLN A 48 19.33 20.90 -0.20
CA GLN A 48 18.28 20.08 0.40
C GLN A 48 17.23 20.95 1.07
N ALA A 49 15.99 20.44 1.11
CA ALA A 49 14.88 20.97 1.91
C ALA A 49 14.25 19.83 2.70
N VAL A 50 13.98 20.05 3.98
CA VAL A 50 13.26 19.12 4.85
C VAL A 50 11.81 19.58 4.93
N LEU A 51 10.90 18.69 4.59
CA LEU A 51 9.45 18.87 4.70
C LEU A 51 9.02 18.02 5.91
N ASP A 52 8.55 18.63 6.98
CA ASP A 52 8.18 17.96 8.24
C ASP A 52 6.83 18.44 8.81
N GLN A 53 6.13 19.27 8.05
CA GLN A 53 4.80 19.76 8.40
C GLN A 53 3.78 19.33 7.34
N PRO A 54 2.49 19.18 7.70
CA PRO A 54 1.43 18.91 6.73
C PRO A 54 1.45 19.97 5.62
N TYR A 55 1.38 19.52 4.36
CA TYR A 55 1.41 20.35 3.16
C TYR A 55 2.67 21.19 2.97
N ALA A 56 3.76 20.94 3.73
CA ALA A 56 5.06 21.45 3.36
C ALA A 56 5.42 20.97 1.96
N ALA A 57 6.02 21.86 1.16
CA ALA A 57 6.29 21.60 -0.24
C ALA A 57 7.72 22.01 -0.62
N ALA A 58 8.26 21.40 -1.66
CA ALA A 58 9.47 21.84 -2.33
C ALA A 58 9.26 21.84 -3.84
N ARG A 59 9.70 22.91 -4.52
CA ARG A 59 9.75 22.98 -5.97
C ARG A 59 11.21 22.83 -6.42
N VAL A 60 11.47 21.86 -7.30
CA VAL A 60 12.78 21.66 -7.88
C VAL A 60 12.75 22.17 -9.30
N LYS A 61 13.51 23.24 -9.57
CA LYS A 61 13.66 23.84 -10.89
C LYS A 61 14.60 23.01 -11.77
N GLU A 62 14.51 23.23 -13.07
CA GLU A 62 15.42 22.59 -14.05
C GLU A 62 16.90 22.87 -13.75
N SER A 63 17.20 24.01 -13.14
CA SER A 63 18.54 24.38 -12.67
C SER A 63 19.05 23.54 -11.48
N GLY A 64 18.20 22.64 -10.92
CA GLY A 64 18.49 21.92 -9.68
C GLY A 64 18.27 22.74 -8.41
N GLN A 65 17.77 23.97 -8.52
CA GLN A 65 17.44 24.78 -7.35
C GLN A 65 16.22 24.20 -6.62
N VAL A 66 16.34 23.98 -5.31
CA VAL A 66 15.27 23.56 -4.42
C VAL A 66 14.68 24.78 -3.73
N GLU A 67 13.40 25.03 -3.93
CA GLU A 67 12.64 26.13 -3.30
C GLU A 67 11.63 25.55 -2.30
N PRO A 68 11.88 25.63 -1.00
CA PRO A 68 10.93 25.20 0.02
C PRO A 68 9.74 26.18 0.09
N GLY A 69 8.58 25.65 0.46
CA GLY A 69 7.36 26.42 0.63
C GLY A 69 6.25 25.58 1.26
N THR A 70 5.04 26.04 1.13
CA THR A 70 3.83 25.33 1.54
C THR A 70 2.78 25.43 0.45
N VAL A 71 1.86 24.48 0.41
CA VAL A 71 0.67 24.50 -0.43
C VAL A 71 -0.56 24.28 0.43
N THR A 72 -1.70 24.71 -0.03
CA THR A 72 -2.98 24.38 0.60
C THR A 72 -3.38 22.93 0.26
N GLU A 73 -4.26 22.32 1.05
CA GLU A 73 -4.86 21.03 0.73
C GLU A 73 -5.53 21.03 -0.64
N GLN A 74 -6.21 22.14 -0.98
CA GLN A 74 -6.89 22.28 -2.26
C GLN A 74 -5.90 22.26 -3.44
N GLU A 75 -4.79 22.98 -3.34
CA GLU A 75 -3.73 22.99 -4.35
C GLU A 75 -3.08 21.61 -4.49
N ALA A 76 -2.79 20.92 -3.37
CA ALA A 76 -2.27 19.57 -3.38
C ALA A 76 -3.23 18.59 -4.06
N ARG A 77 -4.53 18.65 -3.75
CA ARG A 77 -5.57 17.83 -4.40
C ARG A 77 -5.72 18.16 -5.88
N GLN A 78 -5.60 19.43 -6.26
CA GLN A 78 -5.66 19.83 -7.65
C GLN A 78 -4.46 19.30 -8.45
N ALA A 79 -3.26 19.34 -7.86
CA ALA A 79 -2.04 18.85 -8.51
C ALA A 79 -1.96 17.33 -8.59
N PHE A 80 -2.38 16.62 -7.53
CA PHE A 80 -2.17 15.18 -7.38
C PHE A 80 -3.47 14.36 -7.35
N GLY A 81 -4.64 14.97 -7.49
CA GLY A 81 -5.93 14.30 -7.31
C GLY A 81 -6.10 13.05 -8.17
N ALA A 82 -5.70 13.09 -9.43
CA ALA A 82 -5.77 11.92 -10.32
C ALA A 82 -4.84 10.78 -9.83
N ALA A 83 -3.63 11.11 -9.41
CA ALA A 83 -2.68 10.13 -8.88
C ALA A 83 -3.14 9.55 -7.53
N LEU A 84 -3.71 10.38 -6.66
CA LEU A 84 -4.27 9.96 -5.38
C LEU A 84 -5.49 9.06 -5.56
N ALA A 85 -6.36 9.38 -6.52
CA ALA A 85 -7.53 8.56 -6.84
C ALA A 85 -7.16 7.21 -7.51
N ALA A 86 -6.01 7.14 -8.18
CA ALA A 86 -5.50 5.92 -8.79
C ALA A 86 -4.73 5.02 -7.81
N GLN A 87 -4.49 5.47 -6.58
CA GLN A 87 -3.82 4.64 -5.57
C GLN A 87 -4.71 3.46 -5.20
N PRO A 88 -4.16 2.24 -5.13
CA PRO A 88 -4.91 1.10 -4.62
C PRO A 88 -5.34 1.36 -3.17
N GLY A 89 -6.48 0.81 -2.80
CA GLY A 89 -6.94 0.83 -1.41
C GLY A 89 -5.89 0.25 -0.47
N ARG A 90 -5.78 0.80 0.73
CA ARG A 90 -4.85 0.26 1.73
C ARG A 90 -5.19 -1.19 2.06
N PRO A 91 -4.18 -2.00 2.41
CA PRO A 91 -4.44 -3.32 2.96
C PRO A 91 -5.34 -3.23 4.19
N ALA A 92 -6.32 -4.12 4.26
CA ALA A 92 -7.17 -4.30 5.43
C ALA A 92 -6.85 -5.64 6.08
N SER A 93 -6.72 -5.67 7.41
CA SER A 93 -6.43 -6.88 8.18
C SER A 93 -7.57 -7.21 9.11
N PHE A 94 -7.94 -8.49 9.16
CA PHE A 94 -9.00 -9.04 10.00
C PHE A 94 -8.43 -10.18 10.84
N ILE A 95 -8.53 -10.07 12.16
CA ILE A 95 -7.99 -11.07 13.09
C ILE A 95 -9.11 -12.01 13.53
N LEU A 96 -8.88 -13.30 13.38
CA LEU A 96 -9.80 -14.36 13.72
C LEU A 96 -9.21 -15.26 14.81
N TYR A 97 -10.03 -15.61 15.78
CA TYR A 97 -9.69 -16.53 16.87
C TYR A 97 -10.55 -17.79 16.80
N PHE A 98 -9.98 -18.89 17.28
CA PHE A 98 -10.64 -20.18 17.39
C PHE A 98 -11.07 -20.44 18.83
N LEU A 99 -12.10 -21.23 19.00
CA LEU A 99 -12.46 -21.79 20.31
C LEU A 99 -11.32 -22.67 20.82
N GLU A 100 -11.15 -22.69 22.13
CA GLU A 100 -10.08 -23.45 22.75
C GLU A 100 -10.20 -24.94 22.40
N ASN A 101 -9.07 -25.53 21.97
CA ASN A 101 -8.98 -26.93 21.54
C ASN A 101 -9.96 -27.34 20.41
N ARG A 102 -10.45 -26.40 19.62
CA ARG A 102 -11.34 -26.66 18.49
C ARG A 102 -10.86 -25.93 17.24
N ASP A 103 -11.20 -26.51 16.08
CA ASP A 103 -11.00 -25.86 14.78
C ASP A 103 -12.28 -25.08 14.35
N GLU A 104 -12.94 -24.44 15.33
CA GLU A 104 -14.14 -23.64 15.13
C GLU A 104 -13.89 -22.17 15.53
N LEU A 105 -14.29 -21.24 14.69
CA LEU A 105 -14.17 -19.80 14.96
C LEU A 105 -15.08 -19.38 16.13
N THR A 106 -14.59 -18.45 16.96
CA THR A 106 -15.41 -17.80 17.97
C THR A 106 -16.58 -17.04 17.32
N PRO A 107 -17.68 -16.77 18.05
CA PRO A 107 -18.79 -15.96 17.53
C PRO A 107 -18.34 -14.60 16.99
N ASP A 108 -17.46 -13.89 17.69
CA ASP A 108 -16.92 -12.59 17.27
C ASP A 108 -16.07 -12.73 15.99
N SER A 109 -15.31 -13.83 15.86
CA SER A 109 -14.53 -14.10 14.66
C SER A 109 -15.40 -14.42 13.45
N LYS A 110 -16.59 -15.01 13.65
CA LYS A 110 -17.59 -15.21 12.57
C LYS A 110 -18.12 -13.85 12.05
N GLN A 111 -18.34 -12.87 12.94
CA GLN A 111 -18.71 -11.50 12.54
C GLN A 111 -17.53 -10.81 11.80
N THR A 112 -16.30 -10.93 12.33
CA THR A 112 -15.10 -10.40 11.70
C THR A 112 -14.87 -10.99 10.31
N LEU A 113 -15.14 -12.29 10.13
CA LEU A 113 -15.10 -12.95 8.81
C LEU A 113 -16.11 -12.32 7.85
N GLY A 114 -17.35 -12.01 8.33
CA GLY A 114 -18.34 -11.26 7.55
C GLY A 114 -17.79 -9.91 7.07
N SER A 115 -17.16 -9.14 7.96
CA SER A 115 -16.53 -7.86 7.60
C SER A 115 -15.39 -8.01 6.58
N ALA A 116 -14.62 -9.10 6.67
CA ALA A 116 -13.59 -9.42 5.68
C ALA A 116 -14.21 -9.71 4.30
N LEU A 117 -15.34 -10.45 4.26
CA LEU A 117 -16.07 -10.72 3.01
C LEU A 117 -16.61 -9.44 2.37
N ASP A 118 -17.16 -8.53 3.17
CA ASP A 118 -17.62 -7.22 2.71
C ASP A 118 -16.47 -6.39 2.11
N GLU A 119 -15.29 -6.45 2.73
CA GLU A 119 -14.10 -5.77 2.21
C GLU A 119 -13.61 -6.39 0.89
N ILE A 120 -13.58 -7.72 0.81
CA ILE A 120 -13.21 -8.45 -0.41
C ILE A 120 -14.17 -8.07 -1.56
N ALA A 121 -15.48 -8.03 -1.29
CA ALA A 121 -16.49 -7.70 -2.29
C ALA A 121 -16.38 -6.25 -2.82
N ARG A 122 -15.87 -5.31 -2.00
CA ARG A 122 -15.66 -3.91 -2.41
C ARG A 122 -14.47 -3.71 -3.34
N ARG A 123 -13.53 -4.67 -3.39
CA ARG A 123 -12.31 -4.55 -4.20
C ARG A 123 -12.49 -5.18 -5.58
N PRO A 124 -12.15 -4.48 -6.66
CA PRO A 124 -12.33 -5.02 -8.02
C PRO A 124 -11.44 -6.23 -8.31
N ALA A 125 -10.25 -6.28 -7.69
CA ALA A 125 -9.28 -7.37 -7.87
C ALA A 125 -8.57 -7.67 -6.53
N PRO A 126 -9.27 -8.24 -5.54
CA PRO A 126 -8.69 -8.46 -4.22
C PRO A 126 -7.58 -9.54 -4.27
N GLU A 127 -6.47 -9.25 -3.64
CA GLU A 127 -5.44 -10.21 -3.28
C GLU A 127 -5.62 -10.56 -1.80
N ILE A 128 -5.80 -11.85 -1.50
CA ILE A 128 -6.16 -12.32 -0.16
C ILE A 128 -5.03 -13.19 0.36
N VAL A 129 -4.52 -12.86 1.54
CA VAL A 129 -3.54 -13.68 2.25
C VAL A 129 -4.11 -14.08 3.59
N VAL A 130 -4.15 -15.38 3.86
CA VAL A 130 -4.59 -15.95 5.14
C VAL A 130 -3.37 -16.44 5.88
N ILE A 131 -3.08 -15.84 7.04
CA ILE A 131 -1.84 -16.03 7.78
C ILE A 131 -2.13 -16.67 9.13
N GLY A 132 -1.56 -17.86 9.38
CA GLY A 132 -1.68 -18.54 10.66
C GLY A 132 -0.59 -18.15 11.64
N HIS A 133 -0.95 -18.03 12.92
CA HIS A 133 -0.05 -17.75 14.04
C HIS A 133 -0.31 -18.69 15.21
N THR A 134 0.72 -18.94 16.01
CA THR A 134 0.65 -19.69 17.26
C THR A 134 1.25 -18.87 18.40
N ASP A 135 0.94 -19.25 19.63
CA ASP A 135 1.79 -18.88 20.78
C ASP A 135 3.06 -19.73 20.82
N ARG A 136 3.86 -19.57 21.85
CA ARG A 136 5.18 -20.20 22.00
C ARG A 136 5.13 -21.45 22.89
N VAL A 137 3.96 -22.07 23.03
CA VAL A 137 3.81 -23.32 23.79
C VAL A 137 3.95 -24.52 22.86
N GLY A 138 4.86 -25.41 23.21
CA GLY A 138 5.09 -26.67 22.51
C GLY A 138 6.07 -26.60 21.33
N PRO A 139 6.33 -27.74 20.69
CA PRO A 139 7.37 -27.86 19.68
C PRO A 139 7.04 -27.04 18.41
N VAL A 140 8.03 -26.29 17.89
CA VAL A 140 7.91 -25.48 16.67
C VAL A 140 7.31 -26.26 15.47
N PRO A 141 7.76 -27.52 15.16
CA PRO A 141 7.19 -28.27 14.02
C PRO A 141 5.69 -28.59 14.18
N TYR A 142 5.25 -28.82 15.41
CA TYR A 142 3.84 -29.02 15.71
C TYR A 142 3.04 -27.71 15.51
N ASN A 143 3.56 -26.61 16.03
CA ASN A 143 2.98 -25.28 15.87
C ASN A 143 2.90 -24.88 14.40
N ASP A 144 3.96 -25.10 13.61
CA ASP A 144 3.98 -24.83 12.16
C ASP A 144 2.91 -25.65 11.40
N THR A 145 2.63 -26.87 11.81
CA THR A 145 1.53 -27.66 11.22
C THR A 145 0.16 -27.17 11.65
N LEU A 146 -0.01 -26.83 12.93
CA LEU A 146 -1.27 -26.38 13.50
C LEU A 146 -1.75 -25.06 12.88
N LEU A 147 -0.85 -24.08 12.74
CA LEU A 147 -1.17 -22.76 12.16
C LEU A 147 -1.58 -22.86 10.70
N LEU A 148 -0.90 -23.70 9.89
CA LEU A 148 -1.27 -23.91 8.49
C LEU A 148 -2.66 -24.54 8.38
N ARG A 149 -2.96 -25.57 9.17
CA ARG A 149 -4.28 -26.21 9.22
C ARG A 149 -5.38 -25.19 9.56
N ARG A 150 -5.14 -24.29 10.52
CA ARG A 150 -6.10 -23.24 10.88
C ARG A 150 -6.27 -22.21 9.77
N ALA A 151 -5.18 -21.79 9.11
CA ALA A 151 -5.24 -20.88 7.99
C ALA A 151 -5.97 -21.52 6.79
N GLU A 152 -5.72 -22.78 6.48
CA GLU A 152 -6.45 -23.55 5.46
C GLU A 152 -7.94 -23.67 5.79
N ARG A 153 -8.29 -23.84 7.05
CA ARG A 153 -9.69 -23.85 7.47
C ARG A 153 -10.39 -22.53 7.17
N VAL A 154 -9.75 -21.40 7.44
CA VAL A 154 -10.28 -20.07 7.10
C VAL A 154 -10.37 -19.90 5.58
N ARG A 155 -9.36 -20.31 4.81
CA ARG A 155 -9.42 -20.32 3.35
C ARG A 155 -10.64 -21.11 2.86
N ASP A 156 -10.90 -22.28 3.41
CA ASP A 156 -12.03 -23.12 3.01
C ASP A 156 -13.39 -22.46 3.30
N GLU A 157 -13.51 -21.69 4.39
CA GLU A 157 -14.71 -20.89 4.66
C GLU A 157 -14.88 -19.78 3.60
N LEU A 158 -13.79 -19.09 3.18
CA LEU A 158 -13.84 -18.11 2.11
C LEU A 158 -14.22 -18.75 0.76
N VAL A 159 -13.72 -19.92 0.45
CA VAL A 159 -14.05 -20.65 -0.79
C VAL A 159 -15.52 -21.07 -0.81
N LYS A 160 -16.08 -21.53 0.32
CA LYS A 160 -17.48 -21.92 0.43
C LYS A 160 -18.46 -20.78 0.10
N VAL A 161 -18.07 -19.53 0.37
CA VAL A 161 -18.87 -18.35 0.05
C VAL A 161 -18.57 -17.76 -1.33
N GLY A 162 -17.81 -18.49 -2.18
CA GLY A 162 -17.62 -18.17 -3.58
C GLY A 162 -16.33 -17.43 -3.93
N ILE A 163 -15.39 -17.26 -2.99
CA ILE A 163 -14.07 -16.71 -3.31
C ILE A 163 -13.25 -17.78 -4.02
N ALA A 164 -12.69 -17.45 -5.19
CA ALA A 164 -11.88 -18.38 -5.96
C ALA A 164 -10.59 -18.75 -5.21
N ALA A 165 -10.28 -20.05 -5.12
CA ALA A 165 -9.16 -20.56 -4.30
C ALA A 165 -7.79 -20.05 -4.77
N ASP A 166 -7.63 -19.78 -6.06
CA ASP A 166 -6.41 -19.22 -6.66
C ASP A 166 -6.13 -17.75 -6.26
N ARG A 167 -7.14 -17.06 -5.72
CA ARG A 167 -7.01 -15.70 -5.16
C ARG A 167 -6.62 -15.67 -3.69
N ILE A 168 -6.56 -16.84 -3.04
CA ILE A 168 -6.28 -16.96 -1.62
C ILE A 168 -4.92 -17.65 -1.43
N ARG A 169 -3.95 -16.91 -0.90
CA ARG A 169 -2.68 -17.45 -0.48
C ARG A 169 -2.73 -17.78 1.01
N VAL A 170 -2.21 -18.95 1.39
CA VAL A 170 -2.07 -19.37 2.79
C VAL A 170 -0.61 -19.26 3.19
N GLU A 171 -0.36 -18.62 4.32
CA GLU A 171 0.96 -18.44 4.89
C GLU A 171 0.97 -18.84 6.37
N GLY A 172 2.15 -19.23 6.86
CA GLY A 172 2.40 -19.51 8.26
C GLY A 172 3.51 -18.60 8.79
N ARG A 173 3.22 -17.85 9.85
CA ARG A 173 4.21 -17.02 10.54
C ARG A 173 4.61 -17.61 11.89
N GLY A 174 3.79 -18.52 12.41
CA GLY A 174 4.04 -19.24 13.63
C GLY A 174 4.15 -18.31 14.83
N GLU A 175 5.10 -18.62 15.68
CA GLU A 175 5.47 -17.83 16.86
C GLU A 175 6.47 -16.71 16.56
N ARG A 176 6.89 -16.55 15.28
CA ARG A 176 7.91 -15.57 14.86
C ARG A 176 7.39 -14.14 14.84
N GLU A 177 6.08 -13.98 14.71
CA GLU A 177 5.42 -12.67 14.71
C GLU A 177 4.30 -12.63 15.76
N PRO A 178 4.65 -12.61 17.06
CA PRO A 178 3.65 -12.56 18.12
C PRO A 178 2.94 -11.21 18.16
N LEU A 179 1.62 -11.22 18.35
CA LEU A 179 0.85 -9.99 18.64
C LEU A 179 1.23 -9.45 20.03
N VAL A 180 1.46 -10.37 20.95
CA VAL A 180 1.91 -10.07 22.32
C VAL A 180 3.22 -10.81 22.55
N PRO A 181 4.34 -10.11 22.76
CA PRO A 181 5.61 -10.74 23.09
C PRO A 181 5.50 -11.57 24.38
N THR A 182 5.92 -12.84 24.32
CA THR A 182 5.98 -13.75 25.47
C THR A 182 7.30 -14.50 25.45
N PRO A 183 7.80 -14.94 26.63
CA PRO A 183 8.85 -15.95 26.68
C PRO A 183 8.39 -17.28 26.04
N ASP A 184 9.34 -18.21 25.83
CA ASP A 184 9.03 -19.56 25.39
C ASP A 184 8.18 -20.29 26.44
N GLU A 185 7.36 -21.23 26.00
CA GLU A 185 6.44 -22.03 26.81
C GLU A 185 5.41 -21.22 27.62
N VAL A 186 5.20 -19.94 27.29
CA VAL A 186 4.15 -19.10 27.90
C VAL A 186 2.97 -19.01 26.98
N ALA A 187 1.81 -19.49 27.47
CA ALA A 187 0.56 -19.44 26.72
C ALA A 187 0.03 -18.00 26.59
N GLU A 188 -0.30 -17.60 25.36
CA GLU A 188 -0.93 -16.31 25.06
C GLU A 188 -2.04 -16.52 24.02
N PRO A 189 -3.32 -16.53 24.45
CA PRO A 189 -4.45 -16.76 23.54
C PRO A 189 -4.51 -15.78 22.35
N ARG A 190 -4.07 -14.52 22.52
CA ARG A 190 -4.06 -13.52 21.44
C ARG A 190 -3.05 -13.85 20.35
N ASN A 191 -2.02 -14.64 20.64
CA ASN A 191 -1.07 -15.11 19.63
C ASN A 191 -1.62 -16.29 18.82
N ARG A 192 -2.62 -17.04 19.32
CA ARG A 192 -3.28 -18.15 18.61
C ARG A 192 -4.38 -17.64 17.68
N ARG A 193 -3.99 -17.01 16.60
CA ARG A 193 -4.89 -16.32 15.67
C ARG A 193 -4.65 -16.70 14.21
N VAL A 194 -5.63 -16.40 13.38
CA VAL A 194 -5.48 -16.32 11.93
C VAL A 194 -5.80 -14.90 11.49
N GLU A 195 -4.98 -14.36 10.62
CA GLU A 195 -5.16 -13.03 10.04
C GLU A 195 -5.56 -13.17 8.56
N ILE A 196 -6.60 -12.45 8.13
CA ILE A 196 -6.94 -12.27 6.71
C ILE A 196 -6.46 -10.88 6.31
N SER A 197 -5.49 -10.80 5.41
CA SER A 197 -5.02 -9.56 4.79
C SER A 197 -5.63 -9.43 3.40
N VAL A 198 -6.33 -8.34 3.13
CA VAL A 198 -6.97 -8.02 1.85
C VAL A 198 -6.31 -6.79 1.25
N ARG A 199 -5.75 -6.93 0.04
CA ARG A 199 -5.04 -5.88 -0.69
C ARG A 199 -5.73 -5.51 -1.98
#